data_c4e914b3b0cbc86b625244fc11726863
#
_entry.id   c4e914b3b0cbc86b625244fc11726863
#
_cell.length_a   1.000
_cell.length_b   1.000
_cell.length_c   1.000
_cell.angle_alpha   90.00
_cell.angle_beta   90.00
_cell.angle_gamma   90.00
#
_symmetry.space_group_name_H-M   'P 1'
#
loop_
_entity.id
_entity.type
_entity.pdbx_description
1 polymer ?
#
loop_
_entity_poly.entity_id
_entity_poly.type
_entity_poly.pdbx_seq_one_letter_code
_entity_poly.pdbx_strand_id
1 'polypeptide(L)'
;MKIVRIWTVAALCSMGNLLYAQTSSYSTQQIAKDLEYFTDWTAASLPEGFKSKQLKGFGTSLMKELAAKLLDNTYQSRYLLHSYKPIPSNKVLAQQMKLYSGYSRYENVTGVYLEQGENVVLVGDLHGRSVGLLIPDWMRQPTPGYPPTKDPEGWGLKKQEIPLREGVNVIYVEKAGNVYLDYFADDPDTAPEITVHFVTGKENGYFDATVQSNDDWNRLLDNAVSPIMDVKSKYMQIAYPVSQLKKLAYGKGRELAENYDKIMQVQYDFSGATKYNRIPKKRILARVNFNYFMFRDGDGVAFEGTDGTMKAAIGPEVTTNWGIHHEIGHVMQMRPWLTWGGMTEVSNNLFSMYGTMSLGDSSRLSKRHIYEAAFSKVLNAPEKQFIMCVKDPFHKLIPFWQIQIYADKIGYKDFYADLMEHLRNQPHKGAGNASIHNMYEYIKLCCDFLKTDLTDFFDAWGFFQTGKFHVGDYGNYDFEVTPKMIEETKHYIASKNYPKPSMDVTKLSD
;
A
#
# COMPACT_ATOMS: atom_id res chain seq x y z
N MET A 1 54.30 16.21 25.89
CA MET A 1 54.71 14.93 26.49
C MET A 1 53.43 14.24 26.93
N LYS A 2 52.93 13.20 26.41
CA LYS A 2 53.26 11.96 25.78
C LYS A 2 52.12 11.53 24.85
N ILE A 3 52.45 11.27 23.62
CA ILE A 3 51.84 10.40 22.66
C ILE A 3 51.81 8.96 23.20
N VAL A 4 50.85 8.17 22.76
CA VAL A 4 50.73 6.68 22.77
C VAL A 4 49.34 6.29 23.28
N ARG A 5 48.42 5.65 22.56
CA ARG A 5 48.43 4.67 21.44
C ARG A 5 47.02 4.54 20.85
N ILE A 6 46.91 4.81 19.61
CA ILE A 6 45.84 4.21 18.76
C ILE A 6 46.55 3.01 18.10
N TRP A 7 46.10 1.83 18.31
CA TRP A 7 46.24 0.60 17.50
C TRP A 7 45.66 -0.55 18.30
N THR A 8 44.56 -1.06 17.86
CA THR A 8 44.03 -2.43 17.99
C THR A 8 42.52 -2.46 18.15
N VAL A 9 41.78 -2.13 17.09
CA VAL A 9 40.45 -2.68 16.84
C VAL A 9 40.23 -2.71 15.31
N ALA A 10 41.04 -3.47 14.62
CA ALA A 10 40.87 -3.69 13.18
C ALA A 10 41.27 -5.13 12.79
N ALA A 11 40.95 -6.11 13.62
CA ALA A 11 41.27 -7.50 13.34
C ALA A 11 40.23 -8.52 13.85
N LEU A 12 38.93 -8.17 13.87
CA LEU A 12 37.88 -9.11 14.28
C LEU A 12 36.62 -9.07 13.39
N CYS A 13 36.70 -8.51 12.19
CA CYS A 13 35.62 -8.57 11.18
C CYS A 13 36.01 -9.35 9.92
N SER A 14 37.01 -10.23 9.95
CA SER A 14 37.41 -11.01 8.76
C SER A 14 37.36 -12.53 8.92
N MET A 15 36.59 -13.05 9.87
CA MET A 15 36.41 -14.50 10.06
C MET A 15 34.94 -14.94 10.04
N GLY A 16 34.14 -14.37 9.18
CA GLY A 16 32.73 -14.73 9.03
C GLY A 16 32.27 -15.09 7.61
N ASN A 17 33.17 -15.01 6.62
CA ASN A 17 32.86 -15.29 5.21
C ASN A 17 33.70 -16.39 4.59
N LEU A 18 33.87 -17.48 5.31
CA LEU A 18 34.41 -18.72 4.75
C LEU A 18 33.42 -19.79 5.07
N LEU A 19 32.40 -19.95 4.22
CA LEU A 19 31.67 -21.23 4.10
C LEU A 19 30.70 -21.17 2.91
N TYR A 20 30.89 -22.18 2.05
CA TYR A 20 30.14 -22.47 0.83
C TYR A 20 30.44 -21.60 -0.39
N ALA A 21 31.61 -21.77 -0.97
CA ALA A 21 31.73 -21.85 -2.42
C ALA A 21 31.02 -23.16 -2.84
N GLN A 22 29.67 -23.18 -2.78
CA GLN A 22 28.90 -24.14 -3.53
C GLN A 22 29.28 -23.88 -4.99
N THR A 23 29.89 -24.85 -5.67
CA THR A 23 30.16 -24.75 -7.11
C THR A 23 28.80 -24.50 -7.76
N SER A 24 28.61 -23.30 -8.30
CA SER A 24 27.37 -22.94 -9.01
C SER A 24 27.04 -24.03 -10.01
N SER A 25 25.81 -24.51 -10.01
CA SER A 25 25.30 -25.47 -11.01
C SER A 25 25.21 -24.83 -12.40
N TYR A 26 25.22 -23.50 -12.47
CA TYR A 26 25.15 -22.72 -13.72
C TYR A 26 26.40 -21.85 -13.92
N SER A 27 27.12 -22.08 -15.02
CA SER A 27 28.24 -21.24 -15.42
C SER A 27 27.76 -20.02 -16.21
N THR A 28 27.88 -18.82 -15.63
CA THR A 28 27.55 -17.57 -16.31
C THR A 28 28.32 -17.42 -17.62
N GLN A 29 29.60 -17.80 -17.66
CA GLN A 29 30.43 -17.71 -18.86
C GLN A 29 29.95 -18.67 -19.96
N GLN A 30 29.55 -19.89 -19.58
CA GLN A 30 29.08 -20.86 -20.57
C GLN A 30 27.70 -20.48 -21.10
N ILE A 31 26.78 -20.00 -20.23
CA ILE A 31 25.48 -19.48 -20.66
C ILE A 31 25.68 -18.28 -21.60
N ALA A 32 26.59 -17.36 -21.28
CA ALA A 32 26.88 -16.23 -22.17
C ALA A 32 27.38 -16.66 -23.56
N LYS A 33 28.17 -17.72 -23.66
CA LYS A 33 28.57 -18.31 -24.96
C LYS A 33 27.37 -18.95 -25.68
N ASP A 34 26.51 -19.64 -24.93
CA ASP A 34 25.33 -20.27 -25.52
C ASP A 34 24.34 -19.23 -26.07
N LEU A 35 24.32 -17.98 -25.53
CA LEU A 35 23.49 -16.89 -26.05
C LEU A 35 23.87 -16.47 -27.47
N GLU A 36 25.08 -16.75 -27.94
CA GLU A 36 25.50 -16.49 -29.33
C GLU A 36 24.66 -17.29 -30.40
N TYR A 37 23.96 -18.33 -29.95
CA TYR A 37 23.02 -19.09 -30.77
C TYR A 37 21.63 -18.46 -30.90
N PHE A 38 21.32 -17.43 -30.15
CA PHE A 38 20.03 -16.74 -30.14
C PHE A 38 20.10 -15.38 -30.83
N THR A 39 18.94 -14.78 -31.11
CA THR A 39 18.87 -13.47 -31.79
C THR A 39 19.26 -12.30 -30.88
N ASP A 40 19.17 -12.48 -29.58
CA ASP A 40 19.45 -11.44 -28.57
C ASP A 40 19.88 -12.02 -27.20
N TRP A 41 20.29 -11.15 -26.31
CA TRP A 41 20.76 -11.49 -24.96
C TRP A 41 19.68 -12.02 -24.02
N THR A 42 18.41 -11.92 -24.39
CA THR A 42 17.29 -12.49 -23.62
C THR A 42 16.91 -13.89 -24.11
N ALA A 43 17.56 -14.39 -25.14
CA ALA A 43 17.24 -15.67 -25.78
C ALA A 43 15.76 -15.77 -26.20
N ALA A 44 15.20 -14.66 -26.71
CA ALA A 44 13.80 -14.58 -27.08
C ALA A 44 13.45 -15.46 -28.28
N SER A 45 14.39 -15.62 -29.24
CA SER A 45 14.18 -16.41 -30.44
C SER A 45 15.49 -16.96 -30.98
N LEU A 46 15.35 -17.92 -31.89
CA LEU A 46 16.47 -18.48 -32.68
C LEU A 46 16.58 -17.76 -34.00
N PRO A 47 17.81 -17.62 -34.58
CA PRO A 47 18.01 -17.07 -35.92
C PRO A 47 17.25 -17.85 -36.97
N GLU A 48 16.86 -17.17 -38.06
CA GLU A 48 16.25 -17.80 -39.21
C GLU A 48 17.16 -18.91 -39.78
N GLY A 49 16.58 -20.05 -40.07
CA GLY A 49 17.31 -21.20 -40.55
C GLY A 49 18.09 -22.01 -39.52
N PHE A 50 17.92 -21.74 -38.22
CA PHE A 50 18.46 -22.58 -37.16
C PHE A 50 17.93 -24.01 -37.27
N LYS A 51 18.83 -25.00 -37.15
CA LYS A 51 18.50 -26.43 -37.31
C LYS A 51 18.86 -27.24 -36.06
N SER A 52 18.16 -28.34 -35.82
CA SER A 52 18.40 -29.23 -34.68
C SER A 52 19.84 -29.74 -34.55
N LYS A 53 20.61 -29.85 -35.64
CA LYS A 53 22.03 -30.20 -35.57
C LYS A 53 22.87 -29.18 -34.77
N GLN A 54 22.48 -27.92 -34.75
CA GLN A 54 23.17 -26.83 -34.03
C GLN A 54 22.98 -26.95 -32.50
N LEU A 55 21.98 -27.68 -32.03
CA LEU A 55 21.78 -27.98 -30.60
C LEU A 55 22.98 -28.73 -29.98
N LYS A 56 23.81 -29.39 -30.79
CA LYS A 56 25.04 -30.06 -30.33
C LYS A 56 26.16 -29.08 -29.90
N GLY A 57 26.05 -27.83 -30.32
CA GLY A 57 27.04 -26.78 -30.01
C GLY A 57 26.86 -26.14 -28.68
N PHE A 58 25.71 -26.31 -28.03
CA PHE A 58 25.45 -25.72 -26.69
C PHE A 58 26.32 -26.37 -25.62
N GLY A 59 26.88 -25.54 -24.78
CA GLY A 59 27.69 -25.95 -23.65
C GLY A 59 26.90 -26.28 -22.39
N THR A 60 25.66 -25.75 -22.27
CA THR A 60 24.76 -26.03 -21.14
C THR A 60 23.53 -26.77 -21.57
N SER A 61 23.07 -27.73 -20.73
CA SER A 61 21.78 -28.42 -20.97
C SER A 61 20.61 -27.46 -20.91
N LEU A 62 20.65 -26.46 -20.02
CA LEU A 62 19.61 -25.48 -19.85
C LEU A 62 19.34 -24.72 -21.15
N MET A 63 20.36 -24.09 -21.74
CA MET A 63 20.20 -23.29 -22.96
C MET A 63 19.89 -24.15 -24.18
N LYS A 64 20.43 -25.39 -24.20
CA LYS A 64 20.08 -26.38 -25.23
C LYS A 64 18.59 -26.76 -25.19
N GLU A 65 18.05 -27.00 -24.00
CA GLU A 65 16.62 -27.31 -23.83
C GLU A 65 15.72 -26.13 -24.21
N LEU A 66 16.10 -24.90 -23.82
CA LEU A 66 15.43 -23.70 -24.24
C LEU A 66 15.41 -23.58 -25.77
N ALA A 67 16.57 -23.73 -26.40
CA ALA A 67 16.67 -23.67 -27.87
C ALA A 67 15.84 -24.76 -28.56
N ALA A 68 15.83 -25.99 -28.01
CA ALA A 68 15.00 -27.06 -28.54
C ALA A 68 13.50 -26.74 -28.46
N LYS A 69 13.02 -26.22 -27.30
CA LYS A 69 11.62 -25.82 -27.12
C LYS A 69 11.22 -24.67 -28.04
N LEU A 70 12.11 -23.70 -28.24
CA LEU A 70 11.88 -22.61 -29.22
C LEU A 70 11.80 -23.15 -30.64
N LEU A 71 12.69 -24.08 -31.02
CA LEU A 71 12.72 -24.71 -32.34
C LEU A 71 11.44 -25.48 -32.63
N ASP A 72 10.92 -26.19 -31.61
CA ASP A 72 9.70 -27.02 -31.73
C ASP A 72 8.41 -26.21 -31.48
N ASN A 73 8.50 -24.91 -31.21
CA ASN A 73 7.38 -24.04 -30.82
C ASN A 73 6.61 -24.55 -29.58
N THR A 74 7.29 -25.22 -28.65
CA THR A 74 6.69 -25.73 -27.41
C THR A 74 7.04 -24.85 -26.19
N TYR A 75 7.88 -23.83 -26.36
CA TYR A 75 8.26 -22.93 -25.28
C TYR A 75 7.10 -22.00 -24.92
N GLN A 76 6.63 -22.11 -23.67
CA GLN A 76 5.61 -21.23 -23.15
C GLN A 76 6.29 -20.00 -22.55
N SER A 77 6.24 -18.87 -23.28
CA SER A 77 6.95 -17.66 -22.90
C SER A 77 6.08 -16.58 -22.26
N ARG A 78 4.77 -16.81 -22.13
CA ARG A 78 3.79 -15.76 -21.77
C ARG A 78 4.19 -14.95 -20.53
N TYR A 79 4.69 -15.62 -19.49
CA TYR A 79 5.12 -14.98 -18.25
C TYR A 79 6.64 -15.03 -18.08
N LEU A 80 7.30 -16.05 -18.64
CA LEU A 80 8.73 -16.26 -18.46
C LEU A 80 9.58 -15.25 -19.23
N LEU A 81 9.10 -14.74 -20.36
CA LEU A 81 9.79 -13.73 -21.17
C LEU A 81 8.83 -12.56 -21.41
N HIS A 82 9.14 -11.40 -20.83
CA HIS A 82 8.27 -10.23 -20.92
C HIS A 82 9.05 -8.92 -20.87
N SER A 83 8.52 -7.88 -21.54
CA SER A 83 9.02 -6.51 -21.45
C SER A 83 8.17 -5.71 -20.48
N TYR A 84 8.82 -5.10 -19.51
CA TYR A 84 8.18 -4.38 -18.40
C TYR A 84 8.35 -2.88 -18.55
N LYS A 85 7.25 -2.16 -18.44
CA LYS A 85 7.27 -0.71 -18.25
C LYS A 85 7.59 -0.36 -16.79
N PRO A 86 8.25 0.76 -16.55
CA PRO A 86 8.43 1.22 -15.19
C PRO A 86 7.08 1.67 -14.59
N ILE A 87 6.98 1.59 -13.29
CA ILE A 87 5.87 2.15 -12.54
C ILE A 87 6.27 3.49 -11.91
N PRO A 88 5.30 4.39 -11.65
CA PRO A 88 5.58 5.65 -10.99
C PRO A 88 6.29 5.47 -9.66
N SER A 89 7.31 6.27 -9.41
CA SER A 89 8.02 6.30 -8.14
C SER A 89 7.07 6.61 -6.98
N ASN A 90 7.20 5.86 -5.89
CA ASN A 90 6.43 6.10 -4.66
C ASN A 90 6.62 7.53 -4.12
N LYS A 91 7.82 8.10 -4.29
CA LYS A 91 8.12 9.47 -3.89
C LYS A 91 7.28 10.48 -4.65
N VAL A 92 7.18 10.33 -5.98
CA VAL A 92 6.38 11.23 -6.83
C VAL A 92 4.90 11.14 -6.44
N LEU A 93 4.36 9.93 -6.27
CA LEU A 93 2.97 9.75 -5.85
C LEU A 93 2.69 10.34 -4.47
N ALA A 94 3.57 10.10 -3.50
CA ALA A 94 3.42 10.66 -2.16
C ALA A 94 3.42 12.19 -2.18
N GLN A 95 4.26 12.80 -2.99
CA GLN A 95 4.29 14.26 -3.16
C GLN A 95 3.01 14.79 -3.81
N GLN A 96 2.52 14.15 -4.87
CA GLN A 96 1.31 14.56 -5.59
C GLN A 96 0.06 14.46 -4.74
N MET A 97 -0.07 13.38 -3.98
CA MET A 97 -1.26 13.07 -3.18
C MET A 97 -1.17 13.54 -1.73
N LYS A 98 0.00 14.03 -1.30
CA LYS A 98 0.30 14.39 0.11
C LYS A 98 0.09 13.24 1.08
N LEU A 99 0.29 12.01 0.61
CA LEU A 99 0.22 10.83 1.46
C LEU A 99 1.48 10.68 2.32
N TYR A 100 1.31 10.08 3.49
CA TYR A 100 2.43 9.83 4.42
C TYR A 100 3.45 8.86 3.85
N SER A 101 2.99 7.78 3.24
CA SER A 101 3.85 6.83 2.55
C SER A 101 3.22 6.42 1.23
N GLY A 102 4.08 6.03 0.31
CA GLY A 102 3.66 5.64 -1.01
C GLY A 102 2.97 4.27 -1.05
N TYR A 103 2.71 3.86 -2.24
CA TYR A 103 2.17 2.56 -2.59
C TYR A 103 3.25 1.48 -2.52
N SER A 104 2.87 0.21 -2.59
CA SER A 104 3.79 -0.92 -2.54
C SER A 104 4.81 -0.94 -3.70
N ARG A 105 5.87 -1.74 -3.54
CA ARG A 105 6.87 -1.98 -4.59
C ARG A 105 6.54 -3.18 -5.48
N TYR A 106 5.39 -3.84 -5.28
CA TYR A 106 5.03 -5.11 -5.95
C TYR A 106 4.11 -4.94 -7.16
N GLU A 107 3.98 -3.73 -7.70
CA GLU A 107 3.06 -3.41 -8.80
C GLU A 107 3.40 -4.16 -10.10
N ASN A 108 4.69 -4.36 -10.41
CA ASN A 108 5.13 -5.15 -11.59
C ASN A 108 5.09 -6.65 -11.27
N VAL A 109 3.88 -7.20 -11.28
CA VAL A 109 3.63 -8.64 -11.14
C VAL A 109 4.17 -9.34 -12.38
N THR A 110 5.06 -10.32 -12.19
CA THR A 110 5.63 -11.09 -13.32
C THR A 110 4.79 -12.31 -13.69
N GLY A 111 4.06 -12.88 -12.74
CA GLY A 111 3.40 -14.18 -12.92
C GLY A 111 4.37 -15.35 -12.87
N VAL A 112 5.61 -15.11 -12.43
CA VAL A 112 6.65 -16.13 -12.33
C VAL A 112 6.85 -16.53 -10.88
N TYR A 113 7.03 -17.81 -10.66
CA TYR A 113 7.44 -18.42 -9.42
C TYR A 113 8.87 -18.94 -9.55
N LEU A 114 9.76 -18.57 -8.63
CA LEU A 114 11.11 -19.11 -8.56
C LEU A 114 11.23 -20.09 -7.39
N GLU A 115 11.85 -21.23 -7.69
CA GLU A 115 12.18 -22.24 -6.69
C GLU A 115 13.37 -21.78 -5.83
N GLN A 116 13.49 -22.32 -4.62
CA GLN A 116 14.67 -22.14 -3.79
C GLN A 116 15.91 -22.70 -4.47
N GLY A 117 17.03 -21.98 -4.38
CA GLY A 117 18.29 -22.39 -4.98
C GLY A 117 18.70 -21.47 -6.14
N GLU A 118 19.60 -21.98 -6.99
CA GLU A 118 20.11 -21.21 -8.13
C GLU A 118 19.08 -21.12 -9.25
N ASN A 119 18.92 -19.93 -9.78
CA ASN A 119 18.05 -19.60 -10.88
C ASN A 119 18.77 -18.76 -11.94
N VAL A 120 18.38 -18.90 -13.19
CA VAL A 120 18.93 -18.16 -14.34
C VAL A 120 17.91 -17.17 -14.85
N VAL A 121 18.30 -15.89 -14.86
CA VAL A 121 17.52 -14.78 -15.39
C VAL A 121 18.37 -14.03 -16.43
N LEU A 122 17.83 -13.88 -17.63
CA LEU A 122 18.45 -13.09 -18.71
C LEU A 122 17.77 -11.72 -18.76
N VAL A 123 18.56 -10.68 -18.90
CA VAL A 123 18.07 -9.30 -18.88
C VAL A 123 18.60 -8.57 -20.10
N GLY A 124 17.70 -7.89 -20.81
CA GLY A 124 18.03 -7.04 -21.93
C GLY A 124 18.76 -5.76 -21.51
N ASP A 125 18.78 -4.78 -22.38
CA ASP A 125 19.36 -3.46 -22.10
C ASP A 125 18.59 -2.78 -20.97
N LEU A 126 19.28 -2.39 -19.91
CA LEU A 126 18.74 -1.64 -18.79
C LEU A 126 18.69 -0.12 -19.05
N HIS A 127 19.28 0.34 -20.14
CA HIS A 127 19.35 1.77 -20.48
C HIS A 127 19.91 2.62 -19.33
N GLY A 128 20.84 2.06 -18.55
CA GLY A 128 21.42 2.69 -17.36
C GLY A 128 20.48 2.82 -16.17
N ARG A 129 19.31 2.15 -16.20
CA ARG A 129 18.33 2.14 -15.08
C ARG A 129 18.68 1.07 -14.06
N SER A 130 18.28 1.32 -12.82
CA SER A 130 18.38 0.34 -11.73
C SER A 130 17.11 -0.53 -11.73
N VAL A 131 17.32 -1.85 -11.79
CA VAL A 131 16.23 -2.84 -11.81
C VAL A 131 16.62 -3.99 -10.89
N GLY A 132 15.64 -4.58 -10.22
CA GLY A 132 15.84 -5.72 -9.34
C GLY A 132 14.64 -6.64 -9.30
N LEU A 133 14.79 -7.74 -8.58
CA LEU A 133 13.70 -8.65 -8.25
C LEU A 133 13.35 -8.50 -6.77
N LEU A 134 12.07 -8.57 -6.48
CA LEU A 134 11.50 -8.69 -5.15
C LEU A 134 10.83 -10.05 -5.02
N ILE A 135 11.21 -10.82 -4.00
CA ILE A 135 10.62 -12.14 -3.69
C ILE A 135 10.14 -12.07 -2.24
N PRO A 136 8.87 -11.68 -2.01
CA PRO A 136 8.31 -11.59 -0.66
C PRO A 136 7.93 -12.97 -0.12
N ASP A 137 8.14 -13.16 1.17
CA ASP A 137 7.63 -14.31 1.91
C ASP A 137 6.18 -14.03 2.37
N TRP A 138 5.25 -14.12 1.44
CA TRP A 138 3.82 -13.90 1.73
C TRP A 138 3.24 -14.84 2.78
N MET A 139 3.79 -16.06 2.89
CA MET A 139 3.30 -17.10 3.79
C MET A 139 4.06 -17.17 5.11
N ARG A 140 4.86 -16.15 5.42
CA ARG A 140 5.63 -16.10 6.64
C ARG A 140 4.73 -16.21 7.87
N GLN A 141 5.04 -17.21 8.70
CA GLN A 141 4.43 -17.39 10.00
C GLN A 141 5.20 -16.62 11.08
N PRO A 142 4.55 -16.17 12.17
CA PRO A 142 5.25 -15.62 13.31
C PRO A 142 6.14 -16.68 13.97
N THR A 143 7.21 -16.24 14.62
CA THR A 143 8.09 -17.13 15.38
C THR A 143 7.29 -17.80 16.53
N PRO A 144 7.27 -19.13 16.61
CA PRO A 144 6.49 -19.82 17.63
C PRO A 144 6.83 -19.35 19.06
N GLY A 145 5.81 -19.12 19.86
CA GLY A 145 5.95 -18.70 21.26
C GLY A 145 6.13 -17.19 21.48
N TYR A 146 6.18 -16.39 20.40
CA TYR A 146 6.27 -14.93 20.50
C TYR A 146 4.98 -14.27 20.00
N PRO A 147 4.45 -13.25 20.68
CA PRO A 147 3.42 -12.40 20.12
C PRO A 147 3.99 -11.62 18.93
N PRO A 148 3.20 -11.30 17.90
CA PRO A 148 3.66 -10.67 16.65
C PRO A 148 4.53 -9.42 16.86
N THR A 149 4.15 -8.56 17.79
CA THR A 149 4.87 -7.30 18.11
C THR A 149 6.21 -7.52 18.83
N LYS A 150 6.48 -8.72 19.30
CA LYS A 150 7.72 -9.11 20.00
C LYS A 150 8.45 -10.24 19.28
N ASP A 151 8.07 -10.55 18.05
CA ASP A 151 8.75 -11.54 17.23
C ASP A 151 10.22 -11.13 17.05
N PRO A 152 11.21 -11.95 17.46
CA PRO A 152 12.64 -11.65 17.34
C PRO A 152 13.05 -11.47 15.87
N GLU A 153 12.34 -12.09 14.93
CA GLU A 153 12.54 -11.92 13.49
C GLU A 153 11.86 -10.66 12.94
N GLY A 154 11.17 -9.88 13.79
CA GLY A 154 10.33 -8.76 13.41
C GLY A 154 9.02 -9.20 12.78
N TRP A 155 7.97 -8.39 12.85
CA TRP A 155 6.62 -8.77 12.42
C TRP A 155 6.28 -8.33 10.97
N GLY A 156 7.06 -7.44 10.37
CA GLY A 156 6.84 -6.96 9.01
C GLY A 156 7.06 -8.02 7.93
N LEU A 157 6.66 -7.70 6.71
CA LEU A 157 6.91 -8.54 5.54
C LEU A 157 8.41 -8.72 5.31
N LYS A 158 8.84 -9.96 5.22
CA LYS A 158 10.20 -10.31 4.79
C LYS A 158 10.22 -10.49 3.28
N LYS A 159 11.30 -10.07 2.66
CA LYS A 159 11.51 -10.21 1.22
C LYS A 159 12.99 -10.36 0.92
N GLN A 160 13.30 -11.04 -0.14
CA GLN A 160 14.60 -11.01 -0.77
C GLN A 160 14.61 -9.96 -1.87
N GLU A 161 15.63 -9.13 -1.93
CA GLU A 161 15.85 -8.12 -2.97
C GLU A 161 17.13 -8.49 -3.75
N ILE A 162 17.01 -8.67 -5.06
CA ILE A 162 18.11 -9.12 -5.91
C ILE A 162 18.31 -8.09 -7.02
N PRO A 163 19.41 -7.35 -7.04
CA PRO A 163 19.72 -6.43 -8.13
C PRO A 163 20.01 -7.22 -9.42
N LEU A 164 19.51 -6.73 -10.54
CA LEU A 164 19.76 -7.29 -11.87
C LEU A 164 20.78 -6.45 -12.63
N ARG A 165 21.49 -7.10 -13.54
CA ARG A 165 22.40 -6.50 -14.53
C ARG A 165 22.06 -7.02 -15.92
N GLU A 166 22.48 -6.30 -16.93
CA GLU A 166 22.33 -6.73 -18.32
C GLU A 166 22.97 -8.09 -18.57
N GLY A 167 22.36 -8.89 -19.43
CA GLY A 167 22.82 -10.23 -19.80
C GLY A 167 22.47 -11.30 -18.76
N VAL A 168 23.42 -12.16 -18.45
CA VAL A 168 23.21 -13.36 -17.63
C VAL A 168 23.27 -13.05 -16.14
N ASN A 169 22.22 -13.35 -15.42
CA ASN A 169 22.15 -13.33 -13.95
C ASN A 169 21.92 -14.75 -13.44
N VAL A 170 22.91 -15.32 -12.74
CA VAL A 170 22.73 -16.52 -11.91
C VAL A 170 22.46 -16.03 -10.52
N ILE A 171 21.27 -16.23 -10.03
CA ILE A 171 20.79 -15.71 -8.74
C ILE A 171 20.49 -16.86 -7.79
N TYR A 172 20.69 -16.64 -6.50
CA TYR A 172 20.29 -17.60 -5.47
C TYR A 172 19.01 -17.14 -4.77
N VAL A 173 17.95 -17.94 -4.85
CA VAL A 173 16.68 -17.70 -4.19
C VAL A 173 16.69 -18.42 -2.84
N GLU A 174 16.63 -17.67 -1.74
CA GLU A 174 16.68 -18.18 -0.38
C GLU A 174 15.39 -18.94 0.00
N LYS A 175 14.24 -18.42 -0.46
CA LYS A 175 12.93 -19.02 -0.25
C LYS A 175 12.10 -18.87 -1.52
N ALA A 176 11.54 -19.98 -1.97
CA ALA A 176 10.71 -20.02 -3.17
C ALA A 176 9.50 -19.07 -3.06
N GLY A 177 9.16 -18.37 -4.14
CA GLY A 177 8.04 -17.40 -4.12
C GLY A 177 7.73 -16.77 -5.46
N ASN A 178 6.62 -16.00 -5.47
CA ASN A 178 6.27 -15.13 -6.59
C ASN A 178 7.30 -14.01 -6.74
N VAL A 179 7.60 -13.67 -7.97
CA VAL A 179 8.59 -12.65 -8.31
C VAL A 179 7.90 -11.39 -8.77
N TYR A 180 8.44 -10.24 -8.33
CA TYR A 180 8.01 -8.92 -8.78
C TYR A 180 9.23 -8.16 -9.29
N LEU A 181 9.04 -7.39 -10.37
CA LEU A 181 10.13 -6.58 -10.90
C LEU A 181 10.15 -5.21 -10.20
N ASP A 182 11.26 -4.91 -9.56
CA ASP A 182 11.52 -3.61 -8.93
C ASP A 182 12.05 -2.64 -9.98
N TYR A 183 11.14 -2.05 -10.75
CA TYR A 183 11.45 -1.08 -11.77
C TYR A 183 10.55 0.14 -11.64
N PHE A 184 11.11 1.20 -11.03
CA PHE A 184 10.45 2.48 -10.80
C PHE A 184 11.12 3.60 -11.58
N ALA A 185 10.34 4.58 -12.01
CA ALA A 185 10.86 5.78 -12.63
C ALA A 185 10.05 7.02 -12.21
N ASP A 186 10.73 8.15 -12.11
CA ASP A 186 10.08 9.46 -11.92
C ASP A 186 9.47 9.97 -13.23
N ASP A 187 9.90 9.39 -14.36
CA ASP A 187 9.46 9.64 -15.73
C ASP A 187 8.82 8.38 -16.40
N PRO A 188 7.81 7.73 -15.78
CA PRO A 188 7.36 6.40 -16.19
C PRO A 188 6.75 6.36 -17.60
N ASP A 189 6.24 7.48 -18.09
CA ASP A 189 5.61 7.53 -19.43
C ASP A 189 6.66 7.58 -20.56
N THR A 190 7.91 7.96 -20.27
CA THR A 190 9.01 8.10 -21.25
C THR A 190 10.17 7.14 -21.02
N ALA A 191 10.24 6.53 -19.85
CA ALA A 191 11.30 5.58 -19.54
C ALA A 191 11.16 4.29 -20.38
N PRO A 192 12.27 3.68 -20.79
CA PRO A 192 12.27 2.52 -21.68
C PRO A 192 11.66 1.28 -21.03
N GLU A 193 11.15 0.37 -21.83
CA GLU A 193 10.80 -0.97 -21.38
C GLU A 193 12.06 -1.81 -21.19
N ILE A 194 12.03 -2.73 -20.24
CA ILE A 194 13.14 -3.65 -19.95
C ILE A 194 12.63 -5.08 -20.09
N THR A 195 13.31 -5.84 -20.95
CA THR A 195 12.98 -7.25 -21.19
C THR A 195 13.71 -8.14 -20.19
N VAL A 196 12.96 -9.01 -19.54
CA VAL A 196 13.47 -10.01 -18.59
C VAL A 196 12.97 -11.40 -18.98
N HIS A 197 13.88 -12.37 -18.98
CA HIS A 197 13.59 -13.77 -19.26
C HIS A 197 13.99 -14.65 -18.05
N PHE A 198 13.02 -15.26 -17.41
CA PHE A 198 13.20 -16.16 -16.26
C PHE A 198 13.38 -17.60 -16.76
N VAL A 199 14.58 -17.96 -17.20
CA VAL A 199 14.84 -19.24 -17.91
C VAL A 199 14.52 -20.47 -17.06
N THR A 200 14.76 -20.40 -15.72
CA THR A 200 14.45 -21.46 -14.78
C THR A 200 13.14 -21.23 -14.02
N GLY A 201 12.42 -20.17 -14.34
CA GLY A 201 11.14 -19.84 -13.68
C GLY A 201 10.05 -20.83 -14.02
N LYS A 202 9.05 -20.91 -13.14
CA LYS A 202 7.78 -21.62 -13.40
C LYS A 202 6.66 -20.62 -13.59
N GLU A 203 5.78 -20.88 -14.54
CA GLU A 203 4.61 -20.05 -14.75
C GLU A 203 3.58 -20.33 -13.64
N ASN A 204 3.32 -19.30 -12.81
CA ASN A 204 2.20 -19.25 -11.90
C ASN A 204 1.02 -18.50 -12.52
N GLY A 205 1.34 -17.52 -13.35
CA GLY A 205 0.39 -16.55 -13.87
C GLY A 205 -0.08 -15.56 -12.79
N TYR A 206 -0.92 -14.66 -13.22
CA TYR A 206 -1.70 -13.76 -12.37
C TYR A 206 -3.03 -13.44 -13.06
N PHE A 207 -4.02 -13.06 -12.28
CA PHE A 207 -5.32 -12.68 -12.81
C PHE A 207 -5.39 -11.16 -13.05
N ASP A 208 -5.56 -10.76 -14.32
CA ASP A 208 -5.87 -9.39 -14.69
C ASP A 208 -7.38 -9.27 -14.99
N ALA A 209 -8.14 -8.77 -14.03
CA ALA A 209 -9.59 -8.65 -14.14
C ALA A 209 -10.06 -7.70 -15.24
N THR A 210 -9.17 -6.87 -15.79
CA THR A 210 -9.50 -5.94 -16.87
C THR A 210 -9.61 -6.63 -18.24
N VAL A 211 -8.97 -7.80 -18.39
CA VAL A 211 -8.89 -8.51 -19.68
C VAL A 211 -9.26 -10.00 -19.59
N GLN A 212 -9.22 -10.62 -18.41
CA GLN A 212 -9.46 -12.06 -18.23
C GLN A 212 -10.87 -12.36 -17.74
N SER A 213 -11.37 -13.54 -18.08
CA SER A 213 -12.69 -14.05 -17.68
C SER A 213 -12.63 -14.83 -16.37
N ASN A 214 -13.80 -15.16 -15.79
CA ASN A 214 -13.86 -16.06 -14.64
C ASN A 214 -13.42 -17.51 -14.97
N ASP A 215 -13.47 -17.92 -16.25
CA ASP A 215 -12.90 -19.21 -16.67
C ASP A 215 -11.37 -19.16 -16.66
N ASP A 216 -10.78 -18.04 -17.06
CA ASP A 216 -9.32 -17.82 -16.93
C ASP A 216 -8.91 -17.83 -15.46
N TRP A 217 -9.69 -17.18 -14.59
CA TRP A 217 -9.51 -17.19 -13.16
C TRP A 217 -9.46 -18.62 -12.59
N ASN A 218 -10.45 -19.44 -12.92
CA ASN A 218 -10.51 -20.83 -12.45
C ASN A 218 -9.28 -21.62 -12.93
N ARG A 219 -8.91 -21.47 -14.21
CA ARG A 219 -7.70 -22.12 -14.75
C ARG A 219 -6.43 -21.70 -14.04
N LEU A 220 -6.27 -20.42 -13.74
CA LEU A 220 -5.12 -19.92 -12.96
C LEU A 220 -5.08 -20.55 -11.57
N LEU A 221 -6.20 -20.56 -10.86
CA LEU A 221 -6.27 -21.17 -9.54
C LEU A 221 -5.96 -22.67 -9.57
N ASP A 222 -6.48 -23.40 -10.57
CA ASP A 222 -6.32 -24.85 -10.66
C ASP A 222 -4.89 -25.27 -11.02
N ASN A 223 -4.17 -24.43 -11.78
CA ASN A 223 -2.80 -24.69 -12.21
C ASN A 223 -1.75 -23.90 -11.40
N ALA A 224 -2.14 -23.21 -10.32
CA ALA A 224 -1.22 -22.43 -9.52
C ALA A 224 -0.09 -23.28 -8.94
N VAL A 225 1.15 -22.85 -9.14
CA VAL A 225 2.35 -23.46 -8.55
C VAL A 225 2.76 -22.77 -7.26
N SER A 226 2.36 -21.51 -7.10
CA SER A 226 2.54 -20.75 -5.86
C SER A 226 1.34 -20.94 -4.92
N PRO A 227 1.55 -20.88 -3.59
CA PRO A 227 0.44 -20.82 -2.64
C PRO A 227 -0.33 -19.47 -2.71
N ILE A 228 0.20 -18.47 -3.40
CA ILE A 228 -0.38 -17.15 -3.55
C ILE A 228 -0.74 -16.86 -5.00
N MET A 229 -1.93 -16.30 -5.22
CA MET A 229 -2.34 -15.77 -6.51
C MET A 229 -2.40 -14.25 -6.46
N ASP A 230 -1.74 -13.61 -7.42
CA ASP A 230 -1.85 -12.19 -7.65
C ASP A 230 -3.07 -11.87 -8.52
N VAL A 231 -3.81 -10.82 -8.11
CA VAL A 231 -4.95 -10.27 -8.86
C VAL A 231 -4.68 -8.80 -9.13
N LYS A 232 -4.88 -8.36 -10.35
CA LYS A 232 -4.85 -6.94 -10.75
C LYS A 232 -6.26 -6.52 -11.14
N SER A 233 -6.76 -5.48 -10.46
CA SER A 233 -7.97 -4.76 -10.87
C SER A 233 -7.60 -3.38 -11.41
N LYS A 234 -8.57 -2.50 -11.60
CA LYS A 234 -8.33 -1.13 -12.02
C LYS A 234 -7.51 -0.35 -11.00
N TYR A 235 -7.82 -0.48 -9.71
CA TYR A 235 -7.26 0.33 -8.62
C TYR A 235 -6.51 -0.47 -7.56
N MET A 236 -6.69 -1.79 -7.52
CA MET A 236 -6.12 -2.65 -6.50
C MET A 236 -5.26 -3.75 -7.10
N GLN A 237 -4.23 -4.13 -6.37
CA GLN A 237 -3.53 -5.39 -6.50
C GLN A 237 -3.86 -6.23 -5.27
N ILE A 238 -4.08 -7.53 -5.45
CA ILE A 238 -4.40 -8.45 -4.36
C ILE A 238 -3.41 -9.60 -4.43
N ALA A 239 -2.87 -10.01 -3.27
CA ALA A 239 -2.01 -11.18 -3.13
C ALA A 239 -2.56 -12.05 -1.98
N TYR A 240 -3.42 -13.02 -2.33
CA TYR A 240 -4.11 -13.87 -1.35
C TYR A 240 -3.83 -15.36 -1.57
N PRO A 241 -4.00 -16.20 -0.51
CA PRO A 241 -3.78 -17.63 -0.61
C PRO A 241 -4.73 -18.28 -1.61
N VAL A 242 -4.17 -19.08 -2.52
CA VAL A 242 -4.93 -19.86 -3.53
C VAL A 242 -6.01 -20.71 -2.88
N SER A 243 -5.72 -21.33 -1.73
CA SER A 243 -6.69 -22.14 -0.98
C SER A 243 -7.92 -21.33 -0.54
N GLN A 244 -7.73 -20.09 -0.08
CA GLN A 244 -8.82 -19.21 0.33
C GLN A 244 -9.58 -18.67 -0.89
N LEU A 245 -8.88 -18.35 -1.96
CA LEU A 245 -9.50 -17.90 -3.20
C LEU A 245 -10.36 -19.01 -3.84
N LYS A 246 -9.88 -20.26 -3.86
CA LYS A 246 -10.68 -21.42 -4.28
C LYS A 246 -11.91 -21.62 -3.41
N LYS A 247 -11.78 -21.46 -2.10
CA LYS A 247 -12.88 -21.65 -1.14
C LYS A 247 -13.96 -20.58 -1.26
N LEU A 248 -13.57 -19.31 -1.49
CA LEU A 248 -14.44 -18.14 -1.31
C LEU A 248 -14.81 -17.42 -2.61
N ALA A 249 -14.00 -17.55 -3.66
CA ALA A 249 -14.14 -16.79 -4.91
C ALA A 249 -13.96 -17.64 -6.18
N TYR A 250 -14.02 -18.96 -6.10
CA TYR A 250 -13.99 -19.81 -7.31
C TYR A 250 -15.15 -19.45 -8.24
N GLY A 251 -14.85 -19.19 -9.52
CA GLY A 251 -15.83 -18.70 -10.50
C GLY A 251 -16.18 -17.22 -10.36
N LYS A 252 -15.55 -16.44 -9.44
CA LYS A 252 -15.91 -15.08 -9.08
C LYS A 252 -14.69 -14.14 -8.99
N GLY A 253 -13.66 -14.38 -9.79
CA GLY A 253 -12.44 -13.55 -9.77
C GLY A 253 -12.70 -12.11 -10.17
N ARG A 254 -13.55 -11.90 -11.18
CA ARG A 254 -13.94 -10.55 -11.62
C ARG A 254 -14.72 -9.81 -10.55
N GLU A 255 -15.70 -10.46 -9.92
CA GLU A 255 -16.51 -9.86 -8.87
C GLU A 255 -15.65 -9.48 -7.64
N LEU A 256 -14.67 -10.30 -7.28
CA LEU A 256 -13.70 -9.95 -6.23
C LEU A 256 -12.95 -8.66 -6.59
N ALA A 257 -12.40 -8.59 -7.79
CA ALA A 257 -11.66 -7.43 -8.28
C ALA A 257 -12.55 -6.18 -8.36
N GLU A 258 -13.76 -6.31 -8.91
CA GLU A 258 -14.74 -5.22 -9.02
C GLU A 258 -15.19 -4.70 -7.65
N ASN A 259 -15.31 -5.56 -6.65
CA ASN A 259 -15.65 -5.15 -5.29
C ASN A 259 -14.55 -4.28 -4.67
N TYR A 260 -13.29 -4.64 -4.86
CA TYR A 260 -12.17 -3.79 -4.41
C TYR A 260 -12.10 -2.48 -5.20
N ASP A 261 -12.42 -2.48 -6.49
CA ASP A 261 -12.49 -1.25 -7.28
C ASP A 261 -13.63 -0.33 -6.82
N LYS A 262 -14.79 -0.86 -6.39
CA LYS A 262 -15.86 -0.08 -5.76
C LYS A 262 -15.41 0.57 -4.46
N ILE A 263 -14.70 -0.19 -3.60
CA ILE A 263 -14.13 0.34 -2.36
C ILE A 263 -13.17 1.49 -2.68
N MET A 264 -12.28 1.30 -3.64
CA MET A 264 -11.33 2.35 -4.01
C MET A 264 -12.02 3.56 -4.64
N GLN A 265 -13.05 3.35 -5.45
CA GLN A 265 -13.77 4.45 -6.07
C GLN A 265 -14.36 5.39 -5.02
N VAL A 266 -15.06 4.86 -4.00
CA VAL A 266 -15.63 5.70 -2.93
C VAL A 266 -14.55 6.36 -2.07
N GLN A 267 -13.37 5.72 -1.87
CA GLN A 267 -12.24 6.34 -1.20
C GLN A 267 -11.66 7.52 -2.02
N TYR A 268 -11.57 7.35 -3.35
CA TYR A 268 -11.13 8.42 -4.26
C TYR A 268 -12.17 9.55 -4.37
N ASP A 269 -13.45 9.23 -4.33
CA ASP A 269 -14.54 10.23 -4.32
C ASP A 269 -14.45 11.08 -3.06
N PHE A 270 -14.37 10.46 -1.89
CA PHE A 270 -14.27 11.16 -0.61
C PHE A 270 -13.00 12.01 -0.51
N SER A 271 -11.88 11.52 -1.04
CA SER A 271 -10.61 12.27 -1.05
C SER A 271 -10.55 13.39 -2.09
N GLY A 272 -11.56 13.52 -2.95
CA GLY A 272 -11.56 14.44 -4.09
C GLY A 272 -10.70 13.99 -5.27
N ALA A 273 -10.04 12.82 -5.19
CA ALA A 273 -9.17 12.36 -6.26
C ALA A 273 -9.92 12.15 -7.59
N THR A 274 -11.16 11.69 -7.53
CA THR A 274 -12.04 11.57 -8.72
C THR A 274 -12.39 12.95 -9.28
N LYS A 275 -12.93 13.83 -8.44
CA LYS A 275 -13.41 15.17 -8.81
C LYS A 275 -12.30 16.02 -9.45
N TYR A 276 -11.08 15.91 -8.94
CA TYR A 276 -9.94 16.73 -9.35
C TYR A 276 -8.95 15.99 -10.26
N ASN A 277 -9.34 14.84 -10.82
CA ASN A 277 -8.51 14.02 -11.73
C ASN A 277 -7.11 13.71 -11.16
N ARG A 278 -7.09 13.26 -9.91
CA ARG A 278 -5.84 12.92 -9.19
C ARG A 278 -5.70 11.44 -8.87
N ILE A 279 -6.55 10.58 -9.45
CA ILE A 279 -6.45 9.13 -9.24
C ILE A 279 -5.06 8.65 -9.71
N PRO A 280 -4.28 8.02 -8.83
CA PRO A 280 -2.94 7.57 -9.19
C PRO A 280 -2.97 6.48 -10.26
N LYS A 281 -1.98 6.48 -11.15
CA LYS A 281 -1.74 5.38 -12.11
C LYS A 281 -1.13 4.13 -11.46
N LYS A 282 -1.29 3.96 -10.17
CA LYS A 282 -0.70 2.88 -9.38
C LYS A 282 -1.73 2.30 -8.43
N ARG A 283 -1.67 0.99 -8.25
CA ARG A 283 -2.59 0.22 -7.42
C ARG A 283 -2.18 0.21 -5.94
N ILE A 284 -3.17 0.12 -5.05
CA ILE A 284 -2.91 -0.23 -3.65
C ILE A 284 -2.85 -1.75 -3.57
N LEU A 285 -1.88 -2.27 -2.81
CA LEU A 285 -1.76 -3.71 -2.55
C LEU A 285 -2.58 -4.11 -1.33
N ALA A 286 -3.44 -5.12 -1.49
CA ALA A 286 -4.05 -5.88 -0.40
C ALA A 286 -3.40 -7.27 -0.35
N ARG A 287 -2.82 -7.63 0.79
CA ARG A 287 -2.06 -8.87 0.92
C ARG A 287 -2.44 -9.68 2.15
N VAL A 288 -2.13 -10.96 2.12
CA VAL A 288 -2.21 -11.81 3.30
C VAL A 288 -1.04 -11.53 4.26
N ASN A 289 -1.28 -11.74 5.54
CA ASN A 289 -0.25 -11.86 6.57
C ASN A 289 -0.66 -12.93 7.60
N PHE A 290 0.27 -13.32 8.49
CA PHE A 290 -0.02 -14.26 9.58
C PHE A 290 0.46 -13.74 10.93
N ASN A 291 0.84 -12.46 11.00
CA ASN A 291 1.44 -11.86 12.19
C ASN A 291 0.44 -11.02 12.99
N TYR A 292 -0.57 -10.45 12.34
CA TYR A 292 -1.53 -9.55 12.98
C TYR A 292 -2.87 -9.54 12.23
N PHE A 293 -3.95 -9.21 12.95
CA PHE A 293 -5.32 -9.25 12.42
C PHE A 293 -5.51 -8.46 11.13
N MET A 294 -5.28 -7.14 11.19
CA MET A 294 -5.32 -6.22 10.06
C MET A 294 -4.38 -5.06 10.33
N PHE A 295 -3.70 -4.57 9.32
CA PHE A 295 -2.88 -3.38 9.43
C PHE A 295 -2.49 -2.81 8.06
N ARG A 296 -2.02 -1.56 8.09
CA ARG A 296 -1.38 -0.90 6.96
C ARG A 296 0.09 -0.67 7.25
N ASP A 297 0.97 -0.97 6.31
CA ASP A 297 2.41 -0.68 6.35
C ASP A 297 2.91 -0.05 5.03
N GLY A 298 4.24 0.02 4.85
CA GLY A 298 4.85 0.52 3.61
C GLY A 298 4.59 -0.35 2.38
N ASP A 299 4.15 -1.59 2.59
CA ASP A 299 3.90 -2.58 1.54
C ASP A 299 2.39 -2.77 1.24
N GLY A 300 1.53 -1.85 1.69
CA GLY A 300 0.09 -1.86 1.44
C GLY A 300 -0.76 -2.20 2.67
N VAL A 301 -1.95 -2.77 2.47
CA VAL A 301 -2.85 -3.23 3.52
C VAL A 301 -2.76 -4.75 3.66
N ALA A 302 -2.76 -5.24 4.89
CA ALA A 302 -2.53 -6.65 5.19
C ALA A 302 -3.65 -7.22 6.07
N PHE A 303 -4.12 -8.41 5.71
CA PHE A 303 -5.21 -9.11 6.37
C PHE A 303 -4.75 -10.50 6.80
N GLU A 304 -5.10 -10.90 8.03
CA GLU A 304 -4.68 -12.18 8.57
C GLU A 304 -5.23 -13.35 7.75
N GLY A 305 -4.39 -14.36 7.48
CA GLY A 305 -4.74 -15.53 6.66
C GLY A 305 -5.68 -16.52 7.32
N THR A 306 -6.37 -16.14 8.42
CA THR A 306 -7.39 -16.95 9.07
C THR A 306 -8.68 -17.00 8.23
N ASP A 307 -9.43 -18.09 8.35
CA ASP A 307 -10.69 -18.27 7.62
C ASP A 307 -11.68 -17.12 7.81
N GLY A 308 -11.78 -16.58 9.04
CA GLY A 308 -12.69 -15.48 9.36
C GLY A 308 -12.31 -14.19 8.67
N THR A 309 -11.01 -13.81 8.74
CA THR A 309 -10.51 -12.59 8.12
C THR A 309 -10.51 -12.71 6.60
N MET A 310 -10.10 -13.84 6.05
CA MET A 310 -10.16 -14.07 4.60
C MET A 310 -11.60 -14.07 4.06
N LYS A 311 -12.57 -14.59 4.80
CA LYS A 311 -13.99 -14.48 4.44
C LYS A 311 -14.41 -13.00 4.36
N ALA A 312 -13.97 -12.17 5.29
CA ALA A 312 -14.24 -10.73 5.26
C ALA A 312 -13.55 -10.00 4.09
N ALA A 313 -12.35 -10.44 3.72
CA ALA A 313 -11.54 -9.81 2.65
C ALA A 313 -11.88 -10.32 1.24
N ILE A 314 -12.48 -11.51 1.10
CA ILE A 314 -12.75 -12.15 -0.20
C ILE A 314 -14.26 -12.29 -0.46
N GLY A 315 -15.06 -12.46 0.60
CA GLY A 315 -16.49 -12.73 0.49
C GLY A 315 -17.31 -11.56 -0.02
N PRO A 316 -18.62 -11.77 -0.25
CA PRO A 316 -19.48 -10.76 -0.87
C PRO A 316 -19.69 -9.49 -0.03
N GLU A 317 -19.49 -9.58 1.28
CA GLU A 317 -19.62 -8.45 2.22
C GLU A 317 -18.38 -7.56 2.28
N VAL A 318 -17.35 -7.82 1.46
CA VAL A 318 -16.10 -7.04 1.47
C VAL A 318 -16.34 -5.56 1.26
N THR A 319 -17.31 -5.19 0.41
CA THR A 319 -17.64 -3.80 0.08
C THR A 319 -18.20 -2.98 1.24
N THR A 320 -18.80 -3.64 2.22
CA THR A 320 -19.36 -2.98 3.42
C THR A 320 -18.56 -3.30 4.69
N ASN A 321 -17.44 -4.03 4.53
CA ASN A 321 -16.61 -4.40 5.67
C ASN A 321 -15.80 -3.21 6.19
N TRP A 322 -16.09 -2.81 7.44
CA TRP A 322 -15.41 -1.70 8.09
C TRP A 322 -13.90 -1.82 8.12
N GLY A 323 -13.36 -2.99 8.48
CA GLY A 323 -11.92 -3.21 8.60
C GLY A 323 -11.18 -3.02 7.28
N ILE A 324 -11.77 -3.46 6.17
CA ILE A 324 -11.20 -3.27 4.83
C ILE A 324 -11.10 -1.78 4.49
N HIS A 325 -12.19 -1.03 4.70
CA HIS A 325 -12.21 0.43 4.49
C HIS A 325 -11.25 1.15 5.43
N HIS A 326 -11.11 0.68 6.67
CA HIS A 326 -10.26 1.25 7.70
C HIS A 326 -8.78 1.17 7.30
N GLU A 327 -8.32 0.00 6.88
CA GLU A 327 -6.92 -0.17 6.48
C GLU A 327 -6.60 0.59 5.18
N ILE A 328 -7.51 0.55 4.19
CA ILE A 328 -7.36 1.36 2.97
C ILE A 328 -7.40 2.85 3.31
N GLY A 329 -8.25 3.27 4.24
CA GLY A 329 -8.32 4.64 4.76
C GLY A 329 -6.98 5.14 5.29
N HIS A 330 -6.18 4.27 5.94
CA HIS A 330 -4.83 4.62 6.37
C HIS A 330 -3.88 4.94 5.21
N VAL A 331 -4.07 4.34 4.04
CA VAL A 331 -3.30 4.69 2.84
C VAL A 331 -3.67 6.08 2.35
N MET A 332 -4.93 6.47 2.49
CA MET A 332 -5.48 7.73 1.97
C MET A 332 -5.25 8.94 2.89
N GLN A 333 -4.69 8.74 4.09
CA GLN A 333 -4.45 9.79 5.07
C GLN A 333 -3.45 10.85 4.61
N MET A 334 -3.79 12.11 4.79
CA MET A 334 -2.94 13.27 4.51
C MET A 334 -2.21 13.73 5.77
N ARG A 335 -0.98 13.23 5.98
CA ARG A 335 -0.14 13.61 7.13
C ARG A 335 0.83 14.72 6.75
N PRO A 336 0.98 15.77 7.57
CA PRO A 336 0.22 16.08 8.80
C PRO A 336 -1.00 16.98 8.56
N TRP A 337 -1.44 17.22 7.34
CA TRP A 337 -2.47 18.20 6.99
C TRP A 337 -3.83 17.94 7.66
N LEU A 338 -4.39 16.73 7.49
CA LEU A 338 -5.65 16.31 8.10
C LEU A 338 -5.44 15.20 9.14
N THR A 339 -4.23 14.64 9.20
CA THR A 339 -3.84 13.59 10.15
C THR A 339 -2.68 14.10 11.01
N TRP A 340 -2.96 15.05 11.90
CA TRP A 340 -2.03 15.51 12.95
C TRP A 340 -2.00 14.52 14.12
N GLY A 341 -1.20 14.76 15.15
CA GLY A 341 -1.11 13.87 16.33
C GLY A 341 -2.47 13.67 17.02
N GLY A 342 -2.84 12.44 17.26
CA GLY A 342 -4.14 12.04 17.81
C GLY A 342 -5.20 11.70 16.76
N MET A 343 -4.88 11.83 15.45
CA MET A 343 -5.83 11.64 14.35
C MET A 343 -5.63 10.35 13.55
N THR A 344 -4.63 9.52 13.87
CA THR A 344 -4.33 8.33 13.05
C THR A 344 -5.53 7.41 12.92
N GLU A 345 -6.19 7.08 14.05
CA GLU A 345 -7.38 6.21 14.08
C GLU A 345 -8.69 7.01 13.94
N VAL A 346 -8.63 8.27 13.54
CA VAL A 346 -9.80 9.13 13.37
C VAL A 346 -9.99 9.49 11.89
N SER A 347 -8.94 10.04 11.26
CA SER A 347 -9.06 10.48 9.88
C SER A 347 -9.21 9.32 8.88
N ASN A 348 -8.64 8.13 9.14
CA ASN A 348 -8.91 6.92 8.37
C ASN A 348 -10.37 6.45 8.52
N ASN A 349 -10.95 6.62 9.73
CA ASN A 349 -12.34 6.26 9.98
C ASN A 349 -13.36 7.20 9.31
N LEU A 350 -12.98 8.43 8.92
CA LEU A 350 -13.80 9.24 8.02
C LEU A 350 -13.98 8.54 6.66
N PHE A 351 -12.91 7.97 6.11
CA PHE A 351 -12.97 7.16 4.90
C PHE A 351 -13.81 5.91 5.08
N SER A 352 -13.73 5.26 6.26
CA SER A 352 -14.53 4.06 6.56
C SER A 352 -16.02 4.39 6.65
N MET A 353 -16.39 5.47 7.34
CA MET A 353 -17.79 5.94 7.43
C MET A 353 -18.35 6.22 6.04
N TYR A 354 -17.67 7.09 5.30
CA TYR A 354 -18.14 7.46 3.96
C TYR A 354 -18.23 6.24 3.04
N GLY A 355 -17.17 5.41 3.02
CA GLY A 355 -17.08 4.27 2.10
C GLY A 355 -18.12 3.19 2.38
N THR A 356 -18.27 2.74 3.63
CA THR A 356 -19.24 1.70 3.98
C THR A 356 -20.69 2.18 3.75
N MET A 357 -21.00 3.43 4.12
CA MET A 357 -22.33 3.99 3.93
C MET A 357 -22.66 4.20 2.44
N SER A 358 -21.70 4.68 1.64
CA SER A 358 -21.88 4.85 0.18
C SER A 358 -22.10 3.51 -0.53
N LEU A 359 -21.64 2.40 0.04
CA LEU A 359 -21.83 1.05 -0.51
C LEU A 359 -22.96 0.27 0.16
N GLY A 360 -23.84 0.95 0.90
CA GLY A 360 -25.11 0.42 1.35
C GLY A 360 -25.16 -0.05 2.80
N ASP A 361 -24.11 0.15 3.60
CA ASP A 361 -24.17 -0.08 5.03
C ASP A 361 -24.81 1.10 5.76
N SER A 362 -25.36 0.87 6.94
CA SER A 362 -25.81 1.95 7.81
C SER A 362 -24.68 2.41 8.73
N SER A 363 -24.81 3.64 9.23
CA SER A 363 -23.81 4.26 10.10
C SER A 363 -23.35 3.34 11.25
N ARG A 364 -22.04 3.12 11.35
CA ARG A 364 -21.44 2.40 12.48
C ARG A 364 -21.64 3.16 13.79
N LEU A 365 -21.62 4.50 13.73
CA LEU A 365 -21.77 5.33 14.92
C LEU A 365 -23.18 5.17 15.52
N SER A 366 -24.22 5.15 14.67
CA SER A 366 -25.60 4.91 15.08
C SER A 366 -25.83 3.46 15.51
N LYS A 367 -25.43 2.47 14.68
CA LYS A 367 -25.58 1.03 15.00
C LYS A 367 -25.01 0.61 16.35
N ARG A 368 -23.95 1.27 16.81
CA ARG A 368 -23.25 0.92 18.04
C ARG A 368 -23.48 1.90 19.18
N HIS A 369 -24.46 2.79 19.06
CA HIS A 369 -24.81 3.80 20.07
C HIS A 369 -23.63 4.68 20.51
N ILE A 370 -22.73 4.97 19.55
CA ILE A 370 -21.50 5.72 19.84
C ILE A 370 -21.83 7.20 20.04
N TYR A 371 -22.83 7.75 19.37
CA TYR A 371 -23.28 9.13 19.54
C TYR A 371 -23.69 9.39 21.00
N GLU A 372 -24.57 8.57 21.55
CA GLU A 372 -25.06 8.72 22.93
C GLU A 372 -23.89 8.65 23.94
N ALA A 373 -22.98 7.72 23.72
CA ALA A 373 -21.80 7.57 24.58
C ALA A 373 -20.88 8.79 24.51
N ALA A 374 -20.61 9.32 23.30
CA ALA A 374 -19.76 10.49 23.12
C ALA A 374 -20.45 11.78 23.62
N PHE A 375 -21.75 11.93 23.38
CA PHE A 375 -22.50 13.07 23.91
C PHE A 375 -22.45 13.10 25.43
N SER A 376 -22.64 11.97 26.09
CA SER A 376 -22.54 11.89 27.55
C SER A 376 -21.11 12.12 28.08
N LYS A 377 -20.12 11.48 27.48
CA LYS A 377 -18.76 11.42 28.04
C LYS A 377 -17.84 12.56 27.59
N VAL A 378 -18.13 13.20 26.46
CA VAL A 378 -17.28 14.25 25.87
C VAL A 378 -18.04 15.56 25.75
N LEU A 379 -19.14 15.59 24.97
CA LEU A 379 -19.88 16.82 24.65
C LEU A 379 -20.51 17.45 25.91
N ASN A 380 -21.15 16.66 26.76
CA ASN A 380 -21.85 17.09 27.95
C ASN A 380 -21.07 16.80 29.25
N ALA A 381 -19.75 16.48 29.15
CA ALA A 381 -18.93 16.26 30.30
C ALA A 381 -18.85 17.53 31.16
N PRO A 382 -18.91 17.41 32.52
CA PRO A 382 -18.83 18.56 33.42
C PRO A 382 -17.53 19.34 33.26
N GLU A 383 -16.44 18.61 33.03
CA GLU A 383 -15.12 19.18 32.72
C GLU A 383 -14.75 18.88 31.29
N LYS A 384 -14.55 19.93 30.50
CA LYS A 384 -14.14 19.81 29.11
C LYS A 384 -12.71 19.30 28.98
N GLN A 385 -12.55 18.20 28.26
CA GLN A 385 -11.25 17.67 27.90
C GLN A 385 -10.83 18.23 26.54
N PHE A 386 -9.53 18.47 26.34
CA PHE A 386 -9.00 18.72 25.01
C PHE A 386 -9.32 17.53 24.10
N ILE A 387 -9.92 17.80 22.94
CA ILE A 387 -10.47 16.74 22.08
C ILE A 387 -9.42 15.69 21.66
N MET A 388 -8.16 16.09 21.45
CA MET A 388 -7.11 15.14 21.07
C MET A 388 -6.71 14.20 22.21
N CYS A 389 -7.04 14.53 23.48
CA CYS A 389 -6.83 13.67 24.64
C CYS A 389 -7.96 12.65 24.86
N VAL A 390 -9.06 12.74 24.15
CA VAL A 390 -10.13 11.72 24.18
C VAL A 390 -9.57 10.39 23.69
N LYS A 391 -9.65 9.34 24.50
CA LYS A 391 -9.00 8.06 24.22
C LYS A 391 -9.70 7.26 23.11
N ASP A 392 -11.04 7.28 23.11
CA ASP A 392 -11.83 6.53 22.14
C ASP A 392 -11.80 7.22 20.77
N PRO A 393 -11.24 6.57 19.73
CA PRO A 393 -11.15 7.19 18.40
C PRO A 393 -12.52 7.43 17.75
N PHE A 394 -13.55 6.65 18.10
CA PHE A 394 -14.90 6.87 17.58
C PHE A 394 -15.57 8.07 18.24
N HIS A 395 -15.31 8.31 19.54
CA HIS A 395 -15.79 9.54 20.18
C HIS A 395 -15.13 10.78 19.57
N LYS A 396 -13.82 10.71 19.24
CA LYS A 396 -13.12 11.78 18.52
C LYS A 396 -13.60 11.95 17.09
N LEU A 397 -14.04 10.89 16.43
CA LEU A 397 -14.52 10.92 15.06
C LEU A 397 -15.78 11.76 14.88
N ILE A 398 -16.66 11.78 15.90
CA ILE A 398 -17.99 12.38 15.81
C ILE A 398 -17.94 13.85 15.37
N PRO A 399 -17.20 14.77 16.01
CA PRO A 399 -17.21 16.17 15.55
C PRO A 399 -16.77 16.33 14.10
N PHE A 400 -15.82 15.53 13.62
CA PHE A 400 -15.40 15.58 12.22
C PHE A 400 -16.49 15.04 11.29
N TRP A 401 -17.19 13.98 11.69
CA TRP A 401 -18.28 13.42 10.92
C TRP A 401 -19.54 14.31 10.96
N GLN A 402 -19.82 14.98 12.07
CA GLN A 402 -20.91 15.98 12.17
C GLN A 402 -20.71 17.15 11.20
N ILE A 403 -19.46 17.54 10.90
CA ILE A 403 -19.20 18.55 9.85
C ILE A 403 -19.65 18.03 8.48
N GLN A 404 -19.41 16.74 8.14
CA GLN A 404 -19.91 16.15 6.89
C GLN A 404 -21.45 16.13 6.88
N ILE A 405 -22.07 15.67 7.97
CA ILE A 405 -23.54 15.64 8.07
C ILE A 405 -24.13 17.06 7.89
N TYR A 406 -23.51 18.07 8.53
CA TYR A 406 -23.95 19.45 8.37
C TYR A 406 -23.77 19.94 6.94
N ALA A 407 -22.64 19.66 6.33
CA ALA A 407 -22.36 20.00 4.93
C ALA A 407 -23.41 19.37 3.98
N ASP A 408 -23.74 18.09 4.18
CA ASP A 408 -24.78 17.40 3.41
C ASP A 408 -26.15 18.08 3.56
N LYS A 409 -26.52 18.48 4.80
CA LYS A 409 -27.80 19.14 5.07
C LYS A 409 -27.95 20.52 4.45
N ILE A 410 -26.85 21.24 4.26
CA ILE A 410 -26.85 22.53 3.55
C ILE A 410 -26.60 22.38 2.03
N GLY A 411 -26.53 21.13 1.52
CA GLY A 411 -26.37 20.83 0.10
C GLY A 411 -24.92 20.80 -0.41
N TYR A 412 -23.94 20.82 0.49
CA TYR A 412 -22.50 20.81 0.14
C TYR A 412 -21.87 19.42 0.37
N LYS A 413 -22.26 18.43 -0.43
CA LYS A 413 -21.84 17.03 -0.29
C LYS A 413 -20.34 16.78 -0.44
N ASP A 414 -19.66 17.60 -1.24
CA ASP A 414 -18.24 17.44 -1.59
C ASP A 414 -17.29 18.13 -0.58
N PHE A 415 -17.78 18.45 0.61
CA PHE A 415 -17.00 19.22 1.58
C PHE A 415 -15.59 18.64 1.81
N TYR A 416 -15.46 17.37 2.18
CA TYR A 416 -14.15 16.76 2.39
C TYR A 416 -13.33 16.61 1.12
N ALA A 417 -13.95 16.36 -0.03
CA ALA A 417 -13.27 16.31 -1.31
C ALA A 417 -12.57 17.65 -1.64
N ASP A 418 -13.29 18.74 -1.46
CA ASP A 418 -12.80 20.10 -1.73
C ASP A 418 -11.79 20.55 -0.68
N LEU A 419 -12.02 20.23 0.59
CA LEU A 419 -11.07 20.48 1.68
C LEU A 419 -9.74 19.78 1.44
N MET A 420 -9.77 18.49 1.11
CA MET A 420 -8.54 17.72 0.86
C MET A 420 -7.80 18.22 -0.38
N GLU A 421 -8.51 18.61 -1.44
CA GLU A 421 -7.87 19.24 -2.60
C GLU A 421 -7.23 20.57 -2.25
N HIS A 422 -7.89 21.40 -1.46
CA HIS A 422 -7.30 22.65 -0.96
C HIS A 422 -6.00 22.35 -0.18
N LEU A 423 -6.05 21.40 0.75
CA LEU A 423 -4.89 21.03 1.56
C LEU A 423 -3.73 20.45 0.73
N ARG A 424 -4.00 19.74 -0.37
CA ARG A 424 -2.94 19.25 -1.29
C ARG A 424 -2.15 20.39 -1.91
N ASN A 425 -2.79 21.52 -2.14
CA ASN A 425 -2.20 22.68 -2.79
C ASN A 425 -1.60 23.69 -1.80
N GLN A 426 -1.63 23.40 -0.49
CA GLN A 426 -1.09 24.27 0.56
C GLN A 426 0.01 23.57 1.35
N PRO A 427 1.01 24.29 1.88
CA PRO A 427 1.93 23.76 2.86
C PRO A 427 1.17 23.42 4.16
N HIS A 428 1.61 22.39 4.86
CA HIS A 428 1.10 22.15 6.21
C HIS A 428 1.59 23.23 7.20
N LYS A 429 0.85 23.44 8.30
CA LYS A 429 1.17 24.47 9.29
C LYS A 429 2.18 24.00 10.35
N GLY A 430 2.52 22.72 10.38
CA GLY A 430 3.50 22.15 11.29
C GLY A 430 3.54 20.62 11.22
N ALA A 431 4.60 20.01 11.74
CA ALA A 431 4.78 18.57 11.89
C ALA A 431 5.24 18.25 13.32
N GLY A 432 5.18 17.00 13.74
CA GLY A 432 5.48 16.59 15.13
C GLY A 432 4.61 17.35 16.13
N ASN A 433 5.21 17.91 17.17
CA ASN A 433 4.49 18.71 18.17
C ASN A 433 3.81 19.96 17.58
N ALA A 434 4.39 20.53 16.53
CA ALA A 434 3.80 21.67 15.84
C ALA A 434 2.61 21.28 14.93
N SER A 435 2.30 19.99 14.79
CA SER A 435 1.18 19.53 13.95
C SER A 435 -0.18 20.00 14.48
N ILE A 436 -0.27 20.42 15.73
CA ILE A 436 -1.46 21.03 16.33
C ILE A 436 -1.95 22.27 15.55
N HIS A 437 -1.05 23.00 14.89
CA HIS A 437 -1.43 24.15 14.06
C HIS A 437 -2.29 23.77 12.86
N ASN A 438 -2.21 22.52 12.37
CA ASN A 438 -3.09 22.04 11.29
C ASN A 438 -4.54 21.85 11.80
N MET A 439 -4.74 21.51 13.09
CA MET A 439 -6.08 21.47 13.68
C MET A 439 -6.75 22.86 13.67
N TYR A 440 -6.02 23.89 14.05
CA TYR A 440 -6.57 25.26 14.03
C TYR A 440 -6.80 25.78 12.61
N GLU A 441 -5.96 25.34 11.65
CA GLU A 441 -6.21 25.61 10.24
C GLU A 441 -7.46 24.88 9.73
N TYR A 442 -7.66 23.61 10.10
CA TYR A 442 -8.87 22.84 9.79
C TYR A 442 -10.14 23.55 10.30
N ILE A 443 -10.14 24.08 11.53
CA ILE A 443 -11.27 24.82 12.10
C ILE A 443 -11.62 26.05 11.24
N LYS A 444 -10.63 26.84 10.83
CA LYS A 444 -10.81 28.00 9.95
C LYS A 444 -11.37 27.58 8.60
N LEU A 445 -10.80 26.54 8.00
CA LEU A 445 -11.22 26.01 6.70
C LEU A 445 -12.65 25.47 6.74
N CYS A 446 -13.07 24.79 7.83
CA CYS A 446 -14.47 24.38 7.99
C CYS A 446 -15.41 25.59 7.91
N CYS A 447 -15.08 26.67 8.62
CA CYS A 447 -15.90 27.88 8.57
C CYS A 447 -15.88 28.54 7.16
N ASP A 448 -14.71 28.58 6.53
CA ASP A 448 -14.57 29.20 5.20
C ASP A 448 -15.29 28.45 4.10
N PHE A 449 -15.20 27.11 4.09
CA PHE A 449 -15.88 26.28 3.08
C PHE A 449 -17.40 26.26 3.29
N LEU A 450 -17.85 26.15 4.54
CA LEU A 450 -19.27 26.09 4.87
C LEU A 450 -19.94 27.48 4.98
N LYS A 451 -19.14 28.58 4.91
CA LYS A 451 -19.63 29.96 5.10
C LYS A 451 -20.42 30.14 6.39
N THR A 452 -19.99 29.47 7.45
CA THR A 452 -20.71 29.36 8.71
C THR A 452 -19.74 29.54 9.87
N ASP A 453 -20.11 30.35 10.88
CA ASP A 453 -19.37 30.46 12.12
C ASP A 453 -19.62 29.24 13.03
N LEU A 454 -18.69 28.31 13.03
CA LEU A 454 -18.73 27.07 13.82
C LEU A 454 -17.98 27.18 15.16
N THR A 455 -17.65 28.40 15.62
CA THR A 455 -16.87 28.60 16.85
C THR A 455 -17.48 27.87 18.05
N ASP A 456 -18.80 28.01 18.26
CA ASP A 456 -19.50 27.41 19.40
C ASP A 456 -19.49 25.86 19.32
N PHE A 457 -19.57 25.32 18.10
CA PHE A 457 -19.48 23.88 17.85
C PHE A 457 -18.10 23.32 18.25
N PHE A 458 -17.02 23.95 17.81
CA PHE A 458 -15.67 23.51 18.16
C PHE A 458 -15.36 23.71 19.64
N ASP A 459 -15.88 24.78 20.25
CA ASP A 459 -15.74 25.01 21.70
C ASP A 459 -16.46 23.91 22.50
N ALA A 460 -17.69 23.58 22.11
CA ALA A 460 -18.48 22.54 22.74
C ALA A 460 -17.78 21.16 22.73
N TRP A 461 -17.06 20.83 21.66
CA TRP A 461 -16.31 19.58 21.53
C TRP A 461 -14.89 19.63 22.14
N GLY A 462 -14.48 20.76 22.78
CA GLY A 462 -13.21 20.87 23.50
C GLY A 462 -11.98 21.13 22.61
N PHE A 463 -12.16 21.72 21.44
CA PHE A 463 -11.03 22.12 20.57
C PHE A 463 -10.27 23.34 21.12
N PHE A 464 -10.90 24.19 21.93
CA PHE A 464 -10.35 25.42 22.45
C PHE A 464 -9.89 25.34 23.91
N GLN A 465 -9.42 24.17 24.35
CA GLN A 465 -8.83 23.99 25.67
C GLN A 465 -7.36 24.43 25.67
N THR A 466 -6.99 25.37 26.55
CA THR A 466 -5.60 25.82 26.71
C THR A 466 -4.83 24.91 27.67
N GLY A 467 -3.55 24.71 27.38
CA GLY A 467 -2.67 23.92 28.22
C GLY A 467 -1.58 23.16 27.48
N LYS A 468 -0.90 22.30 28.22
CA LYS A 468 0.07 21.34 27.66
C LYS A 468 -0.54 19.96 27.73
N PHE A 469 -0.55 19.29 26.59
CA PHE A 469 -1.25 18.02 26.42
C PHE A 469 -0.31 16.98 25.83
N HIS A 470 -0.20 15.83 26.47
CA HIS A 470 0.49 14.67 25.93
C HIS A 470 -0.51 13.77 25.20
N VAL A 471 -0.27 13.52 23.92
CA VAL A 471 -1.12 12.70 23.05
C VAL A 471 -0.29 11.55 22.47
N GLY A 472 -0.60 10.32 22.86
CA GLY A 472 -0.05 9.10 22.25
C GLY A 472 -0.83 8.71 20.99
N ASP A 473 -0.15 8.57 19.85
CA ASP A 473 -0.76 8.20 18.56
C ASP A 473 0.30 7.62 17.62
N TYR A 474 0.69 6.35 17.80
CA TYR A 474 1.84 5.69 17.12
C TYR A 474 3.17 6.48 17.21
N GLY A 475 3.18 7.47 18.06
CA GLY A 475 4.25 8.36 18.46
C GLY A 475 3.76 9.20 19.61
N ASN A 476 4.65 10.02 20.16
CA ASN A 476 4.33 10.93 21.27
C ASN A 476 4.30 12.37 20.74
N TYR A 477 3.23 13.08 21.08
CA TYR A 477 3.02 14.47 20.72
C TYR A 477 2.78 15.28 21.97
N ASP A 478 3.64 16.25 22.26
CA ASP A 478 3.50 17.20 23.35
C ASP A 478 2.98 18.53 22.78
N PHE A 479 1.67 18.69 22.80
CA PHE A 479 1.01 19.88 22.30
C PHE A 479 0.97 20.98 23.34
N GLU A 480 1.26 22.21 22.93
CA GLU A 480 1.02 23.39 23.72
C GLU A 480 -0.03 24.26 23.02
N VAL A 481 -1.21 24.34 23.62
CA VAL A 481 -2.31 25.19 23.15
C VAL A 481 -2.33 26.47 23.98
N THR A 482 -2.00 27.58 23.35
CA THR A 482 -1.92 28.89 24.02
C THR A 482 -3.22 29.68 23.84
N PRO A 483 -3.56 30.60 24.78
CA PRO A 483 -4.68 31.52 24.60
C PRO A 483 -4.61 32.29 23.29
N LYS A 484 -3.41 32.72 22.89
CA LYS A 484 -3.16 33.45 21.63
C LYS A 484 -3.61 32.65 20.40
N MET A 485 -3.31 31.34 20.32
CA MET A 485 -3.73 30.51 19.19
C MET A 485 -5.26 30.44 19.06
N ILE A 486 -5.95 30.36 20.20
CA ILE A 486 -7.41 30.32 20.24
C ILE A 486 -7.99 31.67 19.83
N GLU A 487 -7.48 32.76 20.41
CA GLU A 487 -7.91 34.13 20.11
C GLU A 487 -7.70 34.48 18.63
N GLU A 488 -6.54 34.18 18.06
CA GLU A 488 -6.26 34.38 16.64
C GLU A 488 -7.24 33.58 15.74
N THR A 489 -7.57 32.35 16.14
CA THR A 489 -8.53 31.52 15.39
C THR A 489 -9.95 32.08 15.49
N LYS A 490 -10.41 32.43 16.70
CA LYS A 490 -11.74 33.03 16.91
C LYS A 490 -11.86 34.40 16.22
N HIS A 491 -10.81 35.22 16.30
CA HIS A 491 -10.76 36.51 15.62
C HIS A 491 -10.82 36.36 14.09
N TYR A 492 -10.07 35.40 13.53
CA TYR A 492 -10.14 35.08 12.10
C TYR A 492 -11.57 34.73 11.67
N ILE A 493 -12.25 33.84 12.38
CA ILE A 493 -13.63 33.45 12.07
C ILE A 493 -14.58 34.65 12.17
N ALA A 494 -14.49 35.41 13.26
CA ALA A 494 -15.32 36.60 13.49
C ALA A 494 -15.12 37.66 12.40
N SER A 495 -13.90 37.84 11.90
CA SER A 495 -13.60 38.80 10.82
C SER A 495 -14.29 38.48 9.49
N LYS A 496 -14.72 37.24 9.31
CA LYS A 496 -15.43 36.79 8.09
C LYS A 496 -16.93 37.18 8.10
N ASN A 497 -17.48 37.51 9.25
CA ASN A 497 -18.90 37.80 9.44
C ASN A 497 -19.84 36.70 8.92
N TYR A 498 -19.42 35.42 9.04
CA TYR A 498 -20.27 34.32 8.67
C TYR A 498 -21.43 34.17 9.65
N PRO A 499 -22.63 33.77 9.17
CA PRO A 499 -23.76 33.49 10.05
C PRO A 499 -23.48 32.28 10.95
N LYS A 500 -24.15 32.21 12.10
CA LYS A 500 -24.20 31.00 12.90
C LYS A 500 -24.94 29.89 12.13
N PRO A 501 -24.68 28.61 12.46
CA PRO A 501 -25.36 27.50 11.77
C PRO A 501 -26.88 27.59 11.99
N SER A 502 -27.65 27.22 10.94
CA SER A 502 -29.12 27.23 10.98
C SER A 502 -29.72 26.14 11.87
N MET A 503 -28.90 25.23 12.36
CA MET A 503 -29.27 24.12 13.25
C MET A 503 -28.16 23.83 14.24
N ASP A 504 -28.47 23.16 15.34
CA ASP A 504 -27.47 22.75 16.33
C ASP A 504 -26.63 21.59 15.79
N VAL A 505 -25.42 21.91 15.28
CA VAL A 505 -24.52 20.93 14.67
C VAL A 505 -24.06 19.87 15.68
N THR A 506 -24.00 20.21 16.97
CA THR A 506 -23.58 19.25 18.02
C THR A 506 -24.57 18.10 18.23
N LYS A 507 -25.82 18.25 17.79
CA LYS A 507 -26.88 17.24 17.91
C LYS A 507 -27.06 16.39 16.67
N LEU A 508 -26.30 16.67 15.59
CA LEU A 508 -26.44 15.92 14.35
C LEU A 508 -25.95 14.47 14.54
N SER A 509 -26.74 13.56 14.00
CA SER A 509 -26.44 12.13 13.85
C SER A 509 -27.01 11.63 12.53
N ASP A 510 -26.51 10.54 12.01
CA ASP A 510 -26.96 9.82 10.81
C ASP A 510 -27.71 8.54 11.14
#